data_443cb6aec17a4ee29a17431330d3c66f
#
_entry.id   443cb6aec17a4ee29a17431330d3c66f
#
_cell.length_a   1.000
_cell.length_b   1.000
_cell.length_c   1.000
_cell.angle_alpha   90.00
_cell.angle_beta   90.00
_cell.angle_gamma   90.00
#
_symmetry.space_group_name_H-M   'P 1'
#
loop_
_entity.id
_entity.type
_entity.pdbx_description
1 polymer ?
#
loop_
_entity_poly.entity_id
_entity_poly.type
_entity_poly.pdbx_seq_one_letter_code
_entity_poly.pdbx_strand_id
1 'polypeptide(L)' 'MSVVKFTAHEGKGNNLDRSVQITEAIKRACYENGEGLALAFVLGCLEIAKVEILVEGEE' A
#
# COMPACT_ATOMS: atom_id res chain seq x y z
N MET A 1 -15.06 8.48 2.49
CA MET A 1 -13.75 8.08 1.98
C MET A 1 -13.88 7.62 0.55
N SER A 2 -13.03 8.10 -0.31
CA SER A 2 -13.14 7.69 -1.69
C SER A 2 -12.30 6.46 -1.95
N VAL A 3 -12.82 5.64 -2.84
CA VAL A 3 -12.14 4.41 -3.21
C VAL A 3 -11.33 4.66 -4.47
N VAL A 4 -10.08 4.27 -4.41
CA VAL A 4 -9.22 4.41 -5.57
C VAL A 4 -9.33 3.16 -6.42
N LYS A 5 -9.62 3.37 -7.68
CA LYS A 5 -9.73 2.26 -8.58
C LYS A 5 -8.39 1.93 -9.18
N PHE A 6 -8.06 0.66 -9.15
CA PHE A 6 -6.83 0.19 -9.76
C PHE A 6 -7.16 -0.57 -11.03
N THR A 7 -6.37 -0.35 -12.06
CA THR A 7 -6.60 -1.05 -13.31
C THR A 7 -6.12 -2.49 -13.19
N ALA A 8 -6.82 -3.37 -13.88
CA ALA A 8 -6.47 -4.77 -13.84
C ALA A 8 -5.31 -5.11 -14.76
N HIS A 9 -5.04 -4.25 -15.72
CA HIS A 9 -3.94 -4.51 -16.61
C HIS A 9 -2.92 -3.40 -16.53
N GLU A 10 -1.79 -3.69 -17.09
CA GLU A 10 -0.65 -2.81 -17.01
C GLU A 10 -0.89 -1.48 -17.57
N GLY A 11 -0.44 -0.49 -16.86
CA GLY A 11 -0.40 0.84 -17.40
C GLY A 11 0.78 0.99 -18.31
N LYS A 12 0.87 2.11 -18.93
CA LYS A 12 1.98 2.40 -19.76
C LYS A 12 3.06 3.07 -18.99
N GLY A 13 4.26 2.90 -19.43
CA GLY A 13 5.37 3.66 -18.93
C GLY A 13 5.92 3.12 -17.65
N ASN A 14 6.10 3.95 -16.68
CA ASN A 14 6.99 3.72 -15.58
C ASN A 14 6.39 2.98 -14.40
N ASN A 15 6.01 1.74 -14.62
CA ASN A 15 5.51 0.95 -13.51
C ASN A 15 6.57 0.74 -12.44
N LEU A 16 7.82 0.61 -12.87
CA LEU A 16 8.90 0.40 -11.92
C LEU A 16 9.07 1.65 -11.04
N ASP A 17 9.09 2.82 -11.67
CA ASP A 17 9.21 4.05 -10.91
C ASP A 17 8.07 4.25 -9.95
N ARG A 18 6.86 3.93 -10.40
CA ARG A 18 5.69 4.08 -9.55
C ARG A 18 5.72 3.09 -8.42
N SER A 19 6.21 1.89 -8.68
CA SER A 19 6.29 0.90 -7.63
C SER A 19 7.27 1.35 -6.54
N VAL A 20 8.37 1.97 -6.92
CA VAL A 20 9.31 2.50 -5.95
C VAL A 20 8.66 3.61 -5.13
N GLN A 21 7.95 4.51 -5.80
CA GLN A 21 7.30 5.61 -5.10
C GLN A 21 6.27 5.11 -4.11
N ILE A 22 5.46 4.14 -4.50
CA ILE A 22 4.45 3.59 -3.61
C ILE A 22 5.10 2.89 -2.44
N THR A 23 6.13 2.11 -2.71
CA THR A 23 6.82 1.38 -1.66
C THR A 23 7.43 2.34 -0.65
N GLU A 24 8.04 3.41 -1.13
CA GLU A 24 8.63 4.39 -0.21
C GLU A 24 7.57 5.11 0.60
N ALA A 25 6.43 5.39 -0.01
CA ALA A 25 5.34 6.03 0.71
C ALA A 25 4.80 5.12 1.81
N ILE A 26 4.69 3.84 1.51
CA ILE A 26 4.23 2.87 2.51
C ILE A 26 5.22 2.78 3.66
N LYS A 27 6.50 2.72 3.34
CA LYS A 27 7.53 2.65 4.37
C LYS A 27 7.49 3.88 5.26
N ARG A 28 7.34 5.05 4.65
CA ARG A 28 7.28 6.28 5.41
C ARG A 28 6.09 6.29 6.35
N ALA A 29 4.94 5.86 5.85
CA ALA A 29 3.75 5.81 6.69
C ALA A 29 3.96 4.86 7.86
N CYS A 30 4.61 3.73 7.63
CA CYS A 30 4.88 2.79 8.69
C CYS A 30 5.82 3.36 9.73
N TYR A 31 6.86 4.07 9.28
CA TYR A 31 7.81 4.65 10.22
C TYR A 31 7.17 5.75 11.07
N GLU A 32 6.35 6.58 10.42
CA GLU A 32 5.76 7.70 11.13
C GLU A 32 4.67 7.30 12.08
N ASN A 33 3.88 6.32 11.67
CA ASN A 33 2.72 5.93 12.47
C ASN A 33 2.99 4.73 13.36
N GLY A 34 4.03 3.99 13.06
CA GLY A 34 4.33 2.78 13.79
C GLY A 34 5.38 2.94 14.86
N GLU A 35 5.80 4.15 15.11
CA GLU A 35 6.84 4.39 16.11
C GLU A 35 6.40 3.86 17.46
N GLY A 36 7.26 3.07 18.07
CA GLY A 36 6.94 2.50 19.37
C GLY A 36 6.17 1.19 19.31
N LEU A 37 5.80 0.75 18.11
CA LEU A 37 5.08 -0.50 17.96
C LEU A 37 6.03 -1.62 17.57
N ALA A 38 5.64 -2.84 17.90
CA ALA A 38 6.44 -3.99 17.52
C ALA A 38 6.40 -4.13 15.99
N LEU A 39 7.51 -4.57 15.44
CA LEU A 39 7.62 -4.76 14.01
C LEU A 39 6.55 -5.72 13.50
N ALA A 40 6.33 -6.80 14.22
CA ALA A 40 5.33 -7.78 13.80
C ALA A 40 3.94 -7.17 13.72
N PHE A 41 3.64 -6.23 14.63
CA PHE A 41 2.35 -5.58 14.62
C PHE A 41 2.19 -4.72 13.36
N VAL A 42 3.24 -3.98 13.01
CA VAL A 42 3.21 -3.13 11.83
C VAL A 42 3.07 -3.97 10.56
N LEU A 43 3.80 -5.07 10.51
CA LEU A 43 3.70 -5.97 9.35
C LEU A 43 2.31 -6.58 9.25
N GLY A 44 1.70 -6.88 10.39
CA GLY A 44 0.31 -7.37 10.38
C GLY A 44 -0.65 -6.36 9.82
N CYS A 45 -0.44 -5.09 10.15
CA CYS A 45 -1.28 -4.03 9.61
C CYS A 45 -1.14 -3.94 8.09
N LEU A 46 0.06 -4.13 7.59
CA LEU A 46 0.27 -4.12 6.14
C LEU A 46 -0.49 -5.25 5.45
N GLU A 47 -0.53 -6.42 6.09
CA GLU A 47 -1.28 -7.53 5.52
C GLU A 47 -2.76 -7.24 5.49
N ILE A 48 -3.28 -6.63 6.54
CA ILE A 48 -4.69 -6.26 6.57
C ILE A 48 -4.99 -5.24 5.50
N ALA A 49 -4.14 -4.23 5.38
CA ALA A 49 -4.33 -3.20 4.37
C ALA A 49 -4.33 -3.80 2.97
N LYS A 50 -3.46 -4.79 2.74
CA LYS A 50 -3.39 -5.45 1.46
C LYS A 50 -4.72 -6.10 1.11
N VAL A 51 -5.32 -6.79 2.07
CA VAL A 51 -6.59 -7.45 1.82
C VAL A 51 -7.68 -6.43 1.55
N GLU A 52 -7.70 -5.35 2.32
CA GLU A 52 -8.72 -4.34 2.15
C GLU A 52 -8.61 -3.65 0.81
N ILE A 53 -7.39 -3.38 0.36
CA ILE A 53 -7.19 -2.78 -0.93
C ILE A 53 -7.66 -3.72 -2.04
N LEU A 54 -7.41 -5.01 -1.88
CA LEU A 54 -7.88 -5.99 -2.85
C LEU A 54 -9.38 -5.95 -3.01
N VAL A 55 -10.08 -5.88 -1.88
CA VAL A 55 -11.54 -5.88 -1.91
C VAL A 55 -12.08 -4.56 -2.45
N GLU A 56 -11.54 -3.46 -1.96
CA GLU A 56 -12.05 -2.15 -2.31
C GLU A 56 -11.65 -1.71 -3.70
N GLY A 57 -10.50 -2.16 -4.15
CA GLY A 57 -9.96 -1.71 -5.42
C GLY A 57 -10.43 -2.47 -6.63
N GLU A 58 -11.21 -3.52 -6.40
CA GLU A 58 -11.66 -4.36 -7.49
C GLU A 58 -13.05 -4.03 -7.96
N GLU A 59 -13.41 -2.83 -7.94
CA GLU A 59 -14.77 -2.43 -8.34
C GLU A 59 -15.05 -2.63 -9.81
#